data_ce8a4691af131acf8b71cc81d37b7b5e
#
_entry.id   ce8a4691af131acf8b71cc81d37b7b5e
#
_cell.length_a   1.000
_cell.length_b   1.000
_cell.length_c   1.000
_cell.angle_alpha   90.00
_cell.angle_beta   90.00
_cell.angle_gamma   90.00
#
_symmetry.space_group_name_H-M   'P 1'
#
loop_
_entity.id
_entity.type
_entity.pdbx_description
1 polymer ?
#
loop_
_entity_poly.entity_id
_entity_poly.type
_entity_poly.pdbx_seq_one_letter_code
_entity_poly.pdbx_strand_id
1 'polypeptide(L)'
;MGYKVAVVGATGNVGREMLGILDERKFPADEVVALASRRSVGVDVSYGDRTLKVKALEHYDFSDVDICLMSAGGAVSKEWSPKIGVAGAVVIDNSSAWRMDPDVPLIVPEVNADAAAGFTKKNIIANPNCSTAQLVVALKPLHDKATIKRVVVSTYQSVSGAGKDAMDELFSQTKAVYTNDELINKKFPKRIAFNVIPHIDVFMEDGYTKEEWKMMAETKKILDPKIKLSATCVRVPVFVGHSEAVNIEFENPISADEARNILRNAPGCLVIDKQEPGGYVTPYEAAGEDATYISRIREDATVENGLVLWCVSDNLRKGAALNAIQIAECLINRKLLTAKKKAA
;
A
#
# COMPACT_ATOMS: atom_id res chain seq x y z
N MET A 1 -0.78 -24.30 -16.85
CA MET A 1 -1.60 -23.20 -17.44
C MET A 1 -1.43 -22.02 -16.50
N GLY A 2 -0.89 -20.91 -17.01
CA GLY A 2 -0.75 -19.67 -16.23
C GLY A 2 -1.97 -18.77 -16.37
N TYR A 3 -1.98 -17.71 -15.61
CA TYR A 3 -3.07 -16.73 -15.55
C TYR A 3 -2.93 -15.64 -16.62
N LYS A 4 -4.05 -15.07 -17.05
CA LYS A 4 -4.06 -13.81 -17.80
C LYS A 4 -4.30 -12.66 -16.83
N VAL A 5 -3.31 -11.74 -16.77
CA VAL A 5 -3.32 -10.61 -15.83
C VAL A 5 -3.45 -9.30 -16.59
N ALA A 6 -4.42 -8.47 -16.23
CA ALA A 6 -4.57 -7.12 -16.74
C ALA A 6 -4.13 -6.10 -15.68
N VAL A 7 -3.26 -5.16 -16.02
CA VAL A 7 -2.85 -4.04 -15.17
C VAL A 7 -3.50 -2.76 -15.69
N VAL A 8 -4.49 -2.24 -14.96
CA VAL A 8 -5.19 -0.99 -15.29
C VAL A 8 -4.54 0.18 -14.57
N GLY A 9 -4.22 1.23 -15.31
CA GLY A 9 -3.38 2.34 -14.85
C GLY A 9 -1.88 2.05 -15.00
N ALA A 10 -1.51 1.21 -15.97
CA ALA A 10 -0.16 0.72 -16.21
C ALA A 10 0.92 1.80 -16.44
N THR A 11 0.53 3.02 -16.80
CA THR A 11 1.45 4.15 -17.03
C THR A 11 1.78 4.95 -15.76
N GLY A 12 1.01 4.75 -14.66
CA GLY A 12 1.24 5.38 -13.37
C GLY A 12 2.38 4.72 -12.59
N ASN A 13 2.85 5.38 -11.50
CA ASN A 13 3.94 4.85 -10.67
C ASN A 13 3.63 3.44 -10.16
N VAL A 14 2.48 3.24 -9.54
CA VAL A 14 2.07 1.94 -8.99
C VAL A 14 1.84 0.90 -10.09
N GLY A 15 1.25 1.28 -11.24
CA GLY A 15 1.05 0.36 -12.35
C GLY A 15 2.35 -0.15 -12.97
N ARG A 16 3.37 0.72 -13.08
CA ARG A 16 4.72 0.33 -13.53
C ARG A 16 5.39 -0.59 -12.52
N GLU A 17 5.24 -0.29 -11.24
CA GLU A 17 5.75 -1.12 -10.15
C GLU A 17 5.08 -2.51 -10.15
N MET A 18 3.77 -2.58 -10.39
CA MET A 18 3.06 -3.87 -10.55
C MET A 18 3.66 -4.71 -11.68
N LEU A 19 3.93 -4.11 -12.83
CA LEU A 19 4.55 -4.81 -13.96
C LEU A 19 5.95 -5.33 -13.59
N GLY A 20 6.77 -4.51 -12.93
CA GLY A 20 8.09 -4.91 -12.45
C GLY A 20 8.02 -6.09 -11.47
N ILE A 21 7.19 -5.98 -10.43
CA ILE A 21 7.06 -7.00 -9.39
C ILE A 21 6.49 -8.31 -9.94
N LEU A 22 5.55 -8.29 -10.88
CA LEU A 22 5.05 -9.51 -11.53
C LEU A 22 6.19 -10.30 -12.20
N ASP A 23 7.14 -9.60 -12.83
CA ASP A 23 8.31 -10.24 -13.44
C ASP A 23 9.35 -10.68 -12.39
N GLU A 24 9.70 -9.80 -11.45
CA GLU A 24 10.66 -10.10 -10.36
C GLU A 24 10.27 -11.36 -9.58
N ARG A 25 8.98 -11.48 -9.26
CA ARG A 25 8.43 -12.60 -8.48
C ARG A 25 8.12 -13.84 -9.33
N LYS A 26 8.36 -13.78 -10.64
CA LYS A 26 8.02 -14.86 -11.58
C LYS A 26 6.56 -15.30 -11.41
N PHE A 27 5.66 -14.31 -11.29
CA PHE A 27 4.24 -14.56 -11.15
C PHE A 27 3.75 -15.51 -12.27
N PRO A 28 2.92 -16.52 -12.00
CA PRO A 28 2.53 -17.52 -12.98
C PRO A 28 1.52 -16.98 -14.03
N ALA A 29 1.93 -15.92 -14.74
CA ALA A 29 1.15 -15.32 -15.82
C ALA A 29 1.61 -15.84 -17.20
N ASP A 30 0.67 -16.40 -17.97
CA ASP A 30 0.90 -16.72 -19.39
C ASP A 30 0.84 -15.43 -20.25
N GLU A 31 0.01 -14.48 -19.85
CA GLU A 31 -0.19 -13.21 -20.56
C GLU A 31 -0.36 -12.06 -19.57
N VAL A 32 0.33 -10.95 -19.81
CA VAL A 32 0.16 -9.70 -19.08
C VAL A 32 -0.23 -8.60 -20.05
N VAL A 33 -1.29 -7.85 -19.72
CA VAL A 33 -1.83 -6.78 -20.56
C VAL A 33 -1.77 -5.46 -19.80
N ALA A 34 -1.18 -4.44 -20.43
CA ALA A 34 -1.12 -3.08 -19.92
C ALA A 34 -2.30 -2.24 -20.44
N LEU A 35 -3.12 -1.72 -19.53
CA LEU A 35 -4.30 -0.92 -19.84
C LEU A 35 -4.22 0.47 -19.20
N ALA A 36 -4.68 1.48 -19.93
CA ALA A 36 -4.82 2.85 -19.42
C ALA A 36 -5.90 3.62 -20.20
N SER A 37 -6.06 4.92 -19.89
CA SER A 37 -6.96 5.78 -20.65
C SER A 37 -6.50 5.96 -22.09
N ARG A 38 -7.40 6.39 -22.97
CA ARG A 38 -7.11 6.68 -24.40
C ARG A 38 -5.89 7.56 -24.62
N ARG A 39 -5.59 8.47 -23.68
CA ARG A 39 -4.43 9.39 -23.77
C ARG A 39 -3.08 8.66 -23.74
N SER A 40 -3.06 7.47 -23.17
CA SER A 40 -1.85 6.66 -23.01
C SER A 40 -1.76 5.49 -23.99
N VAL A 41 -2.68 5.37 -24.94
CA VAL A 41 -2.67 4.27 -25.93
C VAL A 41 -1.40 4.35 -26.76
N GLY A 42 -0.75 3.20 -26.95
CA GLY A 42 0.50 3.09 -27.71
C GLY A 42 1.76 3.45 -26.93
N VAL A 43 1.63 3.98 -25.70
CA VAL A 43 2.80 4.17 -24.81
C VAL A 43 3.40 2.82 -24.48
N ASP A 44 4.72 2.74 -24.49
CA ASP A 44 5.47 1.56 -24.10
C ASP A 44 5.71 1.53 -22.58
N VAL A 45 5.45 0.37 -21.97
CA VAL A 45 5.77 0.10 -20.56
C VAL A 45 6.59 -1.18 -20.45
N SER A 46 7.57 -1.20 -19.54
CA SER A 46 8.44 -2.36 -19.32
C SER A 46 7.73 -3.44 -18.50
N TYR A 47 7.97 -4.69 -18.85
CA TYR A 47 7.61 -5.89 -18.10
C TYR A 47 8.78 -6.88 -18.17
N GLY A 48 9.66 -6.85 -17.18
CA GLY A 48 10.97 -7.51 -17.27
C GLY A 48 11.75 -7.03 -18.49
N ASP A 49 12.27 -7.97 -19.26
CA ASP A 49 13.00 -7.71 -20.51
C ASP A 49 12.08 -7.42 -21.72
N ARG A 50 10.76 -7.42 -21.51
CA ARG A 50 9.76 -7.20 -22.55
C ARG A 50 9.17 -5.81 -22.46
N THR A 51 8.68 -5.34 -23.58
CA THR A 51 7.93 -4.08 -23.69
C THR A 51 6.47 -4.40 -24.03
N LEU A 52 5.54 -3.85 -23.26
CA LEU A 52 4.10 -3.96 -23.54
C LEU A 52 3.58 -2.63 -24.07
N LYS A 53 2.78 -2.68 -25.14
CA LYS A 53 2.04 -1.51 -25.62
C LYS A 53 0.74 -1.36 -24.84
N VAL A 54 0.54 -0.17 -24.29
CA VAL A 54 -0.68 0.17 -23.56
C VAL A 54 -1.87 0.20 -24.49
N LYS A 55 -2.95 -0.52 -24.12
CA LYS A 55 -4.24 -0.55 -24.80
C LYS A 55 -5.26 0.32 -24.05
N ALA A 56 -6.32 0.74 -24.74
CA ALA A 56 -7.42 1.49 -24.16
C ALA A 56 -8.27 0.60 -23.24
N LEU A 57 -8.52 1.06 -22.01
CA LEU A 57 -9.38 0.39 -21.04
C LEU A 57 -10.83 0.24 -21.60
N GLU A 58 -11.34 1.29 -22.22
CA GLU A 58 -12.74 1.41 -22.64
C GLU A 58 -13.17 0.42 -23.74
N HIS A 59 -12.22 -0.18 -24.42
CA HIS A 59 -12.48 -1.11 -25.54
C HIS A 59 -11.91 -2.51 -25.30
N TYR A 60 -11.42 -2.78 -24.07
CA TYR A 60 -10.81 -4.05 -23.78
C TYR A 60 -11.85 -5.07 -23.30
N ASP A 61 -11.80 -6.27 -23.88
CA ASP A 61 -12.61 -7.40 -23.45
C ASP A 61 -11.94 -8.12 -22.28
N PHE A 62 -12.64 -8.20 -21.14
CA PHE A 62 -12.17 -8.84 -19.93
C PHE A 62 -12.65 -10.29 -19.77
N SER A 63 -13.37 -10.86 -20.75
CA SER A 63 -13.99 -12.18 -20.64
C SER A 63 -12.98 -13.31 -20.39
N ASP A 64 -11.75 -13.17 -20.91
CA ASP A 64 -10.65 -14.13 -20.77
C ASP A 64 -9.62 -13.75 -19.71
N VAL A 65 -9.80 -12.61 -19.02
CA VAL A 65 -8.91 -12.16 -17.95
C VAL A 65 -9.23 -12.89 -16.65
N ASP A 66 -8.20 -13.39 -15.98
CA ASP A 66 -8.34 -14.05 -14.66
C ASP A 66 -8.22 -13.04 -13.53
N ILE A 67 -7.22 -12.15 -13.59
CA ILE A 67 -6.88 -11.19 -12.54
C ILE A 67 -6.74 -9.79 -13.15
N CYS A 68 -7.39 -8.82 -12.54
CA CYS A 68 -7.25 -7.40 -12.88
C CYS A 68 -6.64 -6.64 -11.69
N LEU A 69 -5.43 -6.13 -11.86
CA LEU A 69 -4.76 -5.23 -10.92
C LEU A 69 -5.19 -3.79 -11.26
N MET A 70 -6.06 -3.20 -10.42
CA MET A 70 -6.66 -1.89 -10.67
C MET A 70 -5.90 -0.79 -9.94
N SER A 71 -5.27 0.13 -10.69
CA SER A 71 -4.51 1.27 -10.15
C SER A 71 -4.77 2.56 -10.93
N ALA A 72 -6.02 2.82 -11.31
CA ALA A 72 -6.43 3.97 -12.11
C ALA A 72 -7.22 5.04 -11.33
N GLY A 73 -7.23 4.95 -9.99
CA GLY A 73 -7.94 5.87 -9.10
C GLY A 73 -9.42 5.51 -8.88
N GLY A 74 -10.01 6.11 -7.83
CA GLY A 74 -11.32 5.71 -7.31
C GLY A 74 -12.49 5.88 -8.29
N ALA A 75 -12.49 6.94 -9.11
CA ALA A 75 -13.55 7.17 -10.09
C ALA A 75 -13.59 6.07 -11.16
N VAL A 76 -12.42 5.75 -11.71
CA VAL A 76 -12.29 4.67 -12.72
C VAL A 76 -12.62 3.33 -12.10
N SER A 77 -12.15 3.07 -10.87
CA SER A 77 -12.44 1.82 -10.18
C SER A 77 -13.93 1.63 -9.92
N LYS A 78 -14.64 2.66 -9.45
CA LYS A 78 -16.10 2.59 -9.24
C LYS A 78 -16.86 2.24 -10.51
N GLU A 79 -16.42 2.75 -11.65
CA GLU A 79 -17.04 2.48 -12.93
C GLU A 79 -16.70 1.09 -13.49
N TRP A 80 -15.41 0.71 -13.42
CA TRP A 80 -14.91 -0.45 -14.16
C TRP A 80 -14.80 -1.72 -13.34
N SER A 81 -14.48 -1.65 -12.04
CA SER A 81 -14.31 -2.86 -11.25
C SER A 81 -15.55 -3.77 -11.22
N PRO A 82 -16.79 -3.24 -11.09
CA PRO A 82 -17.99 -4.09 -11.18
C PRO A 82 -18.17 -4.74 -12.57
N LYS A 83 -17.89 -4.00 -13.65
CA LYS A 83 -17.99 -4.53 -15.04
C LYS A 83 -16.99 -5.66 -15.26
N ILE A 84 -15.77 -5.48 -14.77
CA ILE A 84 -14.68 -6.48 -14.86
C ILE A 84 -15.02 -7.71 -14.01
N GLY A 85 -15.55 -7.50 -12.81
CA GLY A 85 -15.99 -8.57 -11.91
C GLY A 85 -17.13 -9.41 -12.52
N VAL A 86 -18.09 -8.76 -13.18
CA VAL A 86 -19.19 -9.45 -13.91
C VAL A 86 -18.65 -10.24 -15.12
N ALA A 87 -17.59 -9.76 -15.80
CA ALA A 87 -16.91 -10.52 -16.85
C ALA A 87 -16.13 -11.74 -16.30
N GLY A 88 -16.11 -11.92 -14.98
CA GLY A 88 -15.53 -13.09 -14.30
C GLY A 88 -14.04 -12.97 -13.96
N ALA A 89 -13.42 -11.78 -14.09
CA ALA A 89 -12.10 -11.54 -13.56
C ALA A 89 -12.17 -11.14 -12.08
N VAL A 90 -11.16 -11.49 -11.30
CA VAL A 90 -11.01 -10.97 -9.93
C VAL A 90 -10.26 -9.64 -10.00
N VAL A 91 -10.88 -8.58 -9.48
CA VAL A 91 -10.28 -7.25 -9.41
C VAL A 91 -9.60 -7.07 -8.06
N ILE A 92 -8.32 -6.73 -8.05
CA ILE A 92 -7.58 -6.30 -6.87
C ILE A 92 -7.37 -4.79 -6.99
N ASP A 93 -8.10 -4.02 -6.19
CA ASP A 93 -8.22 -2.57 -6.34
C ASP A 93 -7.38 -1.80 -5.34
N ASN A 94 -6.46 -0.98 -5.83
CA ASN A 94 -5.61 -0.11 -5.02
C ASN A 94 -6.27 1.20 -4.60
N SER A 95 -7.42 1.54 -5.17
CA SER A 95 -8.11 2.78 -4.80
C SER A 95 -8.83 2.66 -3.46
N SER A 96 -9.32 3.78 -2.95
CA SER A 96 -10.15 3.79 -1.74
C SER A 96 -11.64 3.45 -2.00
N ALA A 97 -12.01 3.14 -3.26
CA ALA A 97 -13.41 3.04 -3.68
C ALA A 97 -14.19 1.94 -2.94
N TRP A 98 -13.53 0.82 -2.65
CA TRP A 98 -14.18 -0.41 -2.14
C TRP A 98 -13.75 -0.80 -0.74
N ARG A 99 -12.76 -0.11 -0.15
CA ARG A 99 -12.15 -0.51 1.13
C ARG A 99 -13.14 -0.67 2.26
N MET A 100 -14.16 0.20 2.33
CA MET A 100 -15.18 0.16 3.38
C MET A 100 -16.49 -0.50 2.96
N ASP A 101 -16.58 -1.03 1.74
CA ASP A 101 -17.72 -1.82 1.29
C ASP A 101 -17.79 -3.13 2.11
N PRO A 102 -18.93 -3.47 2.75
CA PRO A 102 -19.04 -4.67 3.61
C PRO A 102 -18.91 -5.99 2.83
N ASP A 103 -19.18 -5.98 1.51
CA ASP A 103 -19.10 -7.15 0.65
C ASP A 103 -17.77 -7.27 -0.08
N VAL A 104 -16.84 -6.35 0.16
CA VAL A 104 -15.49 -6.37 -0.42
C VAL A 104 -14.47 -6.59 0.69
N PRO A 105 -13.70 -7.69 0.66
CA PRO A 105 -12.63 -7.90 1.63
C PRO A 105 -11.49 -6.91 1.43
N LEU A 106 -10.95 -6.40 2.54
CA LEU A 106 -9.79 -5.52 2.60
C LEU A 106 -8.61 -6.33 3.13
N ILE A 107 -7.59 -6.58 2.30
CA ILE A 107 -6.63 -7.66 2.55
C ILE A 107 -5.19 -7.16 2.64
N VAL A 108 -4.52 -7.62 3.70
CA VAL A 108 -3.06 -7.68 3.83
C VAL A 108 -2.71 -9.15 4.09
N PRO A 109 -2.08 -9.86 3.15
CA PRO A 109 -1.90 -11.32 3.25
C PRO A 109 -1.21 -11.80 4.53
N GLU A 110 -0.27 -11.04 5.08
CA GLU A 110 0.42 -11.36 6.32
C GLU A 110 -0.48 -11.23 7.57
N VAL A 111 -1.64 -10.58 7.43
CA VAL A 111 -2.52 -10.24 8.55
C VAL A 111 -3.83 -11.02 8.54
N ASN A 112 -4.53 -11.00 7.41
CA ASN A 112 -5.91 -11.51 7.32
C ASN A 112 -6.20 -12.27 6.02
N ALA A 113 -5.25 -13.08 5.55
CA ALA A 113 -5.35 -13.87 4.30
C ALA A 113 -6.64 -14.70 4.19
N ASP A 114 -7.20 -15.18 5.31
CA ASP A 114 -8.44 -15.99 5.32
C ASP A 114 -9.66 -15.21 4.83
N ALA A 115 -9.69 -13.90 5.07
CA ALA A 115 -10.78 -13.04 4.62
C ALA A 115 -10.83 -12.90 3.08
N ALA A 116 -9.76 -13.25 2.37
CA ALA A 116 -9.71 -13.22 0.91
C ALA A 116 -10.80 -14.09 0.26
N ALA A 117 -11.22 -15.19 0.90
CA ALA A 117 -12.30 -16.05 0.39
C ALA A 117 -13.64 -15.31 0.17
N GLY A 118 -13.84 -14.18 0.84
CA GLY A 118 -15.04 -13.35 0.70
C GLY A 118 -15.15 -12.58 -0.63
N PHE A 119 -14.15 -12.63 -1.51
CA PHE A 119 -14.14 -11.87 -2.76
C PHE A 119 -15.27 -12.25 -3.73
N THR A 120 -15.78 -13.47 -3.65
CA THR A 120 -16.79 -14.04 -4.58
C THR A 120 -18.11 -13.28 -4.63
N LYS A 121 -18.40 -12.43 -3.63
CA LYS A 121 -19.62 -11.63 -3.61
C LYS A 121 -19.65 -10.59 -4.74
N LYS A 122 -18.52 -9.97 -5.06
CA LYS A 122 -18.41 -8.92 -6.09
C LYS A 122 -17.28 -9.16 -7.08
N ASN A 123 -16.48 -10.21 -6.91
CA ASN A 123 -15.22 -10.43 -7.60
C ASN A 123 -14.24 -9.24 -7.45
N ILE A 124 -14.30 -8.56 -6.31
CA ILE A 124 -13.43 -7.42 -5.96
C ILE A 124 -12.78 -7.69 -4.61
N ILE A 125 -11.48 -7.41 -4.54
CA ILE A 125 -10.70 -7.33 -3.30
C ILE A 125 -10.09 -5.93 -3.21
N ALA A 126 -10.22 -5.28 -2.07
CA ALA A 126 -9.59 -3.99 -1.83
C ALA A 126 -8.18 -4.17 -1.25
N ASN A 127 -7.26 -3.40 -1.80
CA ASN A 127 -5.92 -3.18 -1.26
C ASN A 127 -5.95 -1.95 -0.33
N PRO A 128 -5.39 -2.01 0.89
CA PRO A 128 -5.50 -0.92 1.86
C PRO A 128 -4.72 0.34 1.46
N ASN A 129 -4.86 1.38 2.26
CA ASN A 129 -4.00 2.55 2.25
C ASN A 129 -2.55 2.15 2.50
N CYS A 130 -1.60 2.85 1.87
CA CYS A 130 -0.17 2.51 1.93
C CYS A 130 0.39 2.55 3.35
N SER A 131 0.02 3.55 4.16
CA SER A 131 0.43 3.61 5.57
C SER A 131 -0.27 2.53 6.39
N THR A 132 -1.56 2.26 6.15
CA THR A 132 -2.27 1.17 6.85
C THR A 132 -1.63 -0.20 6.57
N ALA A 133 -1.21 -0.47 5.33
CA ALA A 133 -0.63 -1.77 4.97
C ALA A 133 0.61 -2.11 5.82
N GLN A 134 1.58 -1.20 5.89
CA GLN A 134 2.80 -1.41 6.70
C GLN A 134 2.51 -1.44 8.21
N LEU A 135 1.59 -0.57 8.67
CA LEU A 135 1.22 -0.51 10.08
C LEU A 135 0.66 -1.83 10.57
N VAL A 136 -0.35 -2.40 9.86
CA VAL A 136 -1.00 -3.63 10.32
C VAL A 136 -0.08 -4.86 10.25
N VAL A 137 0.91 -4.89 9.34
CA VAL A 137 1.95 -5.92 9.30
C VAL A 137 2.77 -5.90 10.59
N ALA A 138 3.16 -4.72 11.07
CA ALA A 138 3.88 -4.57 12.34
C ALA A 138 3.00 -4.85 13.56
N LEU A 139 1.73 -4.45 13.53
CA LEU A 139 0.81 -4.59 14.67
C LEU A 139 0.32 -6.03 14.88
N LYS A 140 0.07 -6.80 13.79
CA LYS A 140 -0.55 -8.13 13.86
C LYS A 140 0.14 -9.08 14.83
N PRO A 141 1.45 -9.35 14.73
CA PRO A 141 2.12 -10.30 15.61
C PRO A 141 2.15 -9.84 17.08
N LEU A 142 2.18 -8.54 17.32
CA LEU A 142 2.11 -7.96 18.67
C LEU A 142 0.69 -8.03 19.23
N HIS A 143 -0.32 -7.81 18.41
CA HIS A 143 -1.73 -7.94 18.79
C HIS A 143 -2.09 -9.37 19.18
N ASP A 144 -1.61 -10.35 18.42
CA ASP A 144 -1.85 -11.78 18.71
C ASP A 144 -1.23 -12.20 20.06
N LYS A 145 -0.13 -11.55 20.47
CA LYS A 145 0.55 -11.87 21.72
C LYS A 145 -0.04 -11.13 22.93
N ALA A 146 -0.28 -9.84 22.80
CA ALA A 146 -0.54 -8.99 23.95
C ALA A 146 -1.86 -8.20 23.88
N THR A 147 -2.63 -8.33 22.83
CA THR A 147 -3.90 -7.64 22.56
C THR A 147 -3.79 -6.12 22.64
N ILE A 148 -3.77 -5.47 21.50
CA ILE A 148 -3.65 -4.01 21.39
C ILE A 148 -4.96 -3.34 21.83
N LYS A 149 -4.88 -2.39 22.75
CA LYS A 149 -5.98 -1.51 23.18
C LYS A 149 -6.02 -0.21 22.38
N ARG A 150 -4.84 0.42 22.23
CA ARG A 150 -4.72 1.74 21.64
C ARG A 150 -3.44 1.88 20.83
N VAL A 151 -3.54 2.62 19.73
CA VAL A 151 -2.40 3.02 18.88
C VAL A 151 -2.45 4.52 18.66
N VAL A 152 -1.33 5.19 18.83
CA VAL A 152 -1.10 6.55 18.35
C VAL A 152 0.00 6.50 17.31
N VAL A 153 -0.27 6.98 16.12
CA VAL A 153 0.68 6.94 15.02
C VAL A 153 0.85 8.32 14.39
N SER A 154 2.10 8.73 14.22
CA SER A 154 2.48 9.86 13.38
C SER A 154 3.20 9.35 12.14
N THR A 155 2.68 9.67 10.96
CA THR A 155 3.28 9.24 9.71
C THR A 155 4.17 10.31 9.11
N TYR A 156 5.21 9.88 8.40
CA TYR A 156 6.11 10.70 7.59
C TYR A 156 6.06 10.15 6.17
N GLN A 157 5.10 10.67 5.37
CA GLN A 157 4.76 10.10 4.08
C GLN A 157 5.49 10.80 2.94
N SER A 158 6.15 10.02 2.10
CA SER A 158 6.83 10.50 0.89
C SER A 158 5.85 11.02 -0.17
N VAL A 159 6.35 11.86 -1.06
CA VAL A 159 5.54 12.50 -2.11
C VAL A 159 5.04 11.54 -3.18
N SER A 160 5.70 10.39 -3.39
CA SER A 160 5.28 9.38 -4.38
C SER A 160 3.85 8.87 -4.17
N GLY A 161 3.36 8.87 -2.91
CA GLY A 161 1.98 8.53 -2.57
C GLY A 161 0.93 9.48 -3.18
N ALA A 162 1.33 10.70 -3.55
CA ALA A 162 0.50 11.67 -4.28
C ALA A 162 0.71 11.64 -5.81
N GLY A 163 1.50 10.69 -6.31
CA GLY A 163 1.74 10.44 -7.73
C GLY A 163 2.95 11.18 -8.31
N LYS A 164 3.16 10.97 -9.63
CA LYS A 164 4.33 11.50 -10.34
C LYS A 164 4.44 13.03 -10.25
N ASP A 165 3.33 13.75 -10.41
CA ASP A 165 3.33 15.22 -10.38
C ASP A 165 3.84 15.78 -9.04
N ALA A 166 3.58 15.07 -7.93
CA ALA A 166 4.07 15.45 -6.61
C ALA A 166 5.59 15.23 -6.46
N MET A 167 6.12 14.16 -7.08
CA MET A 167 7.56 13.91 -7.15
C MET A 167 8.25 14.98 -8.01
N ASP A 168 7.67 15.31 -9.16
CA ASP A 168 8.17 16.36 -10.06
C ASP A 168 8.15 17.73 -9.38
N GLU A 169 7.12 18.01 -8.56
CA GLU A 169 7.05 19.25 -7.77
C GLU A 169 8.15 19.33 -6.71
N LEU A 170 8.36 18.28 -5.94
CA LEU A 170 9.45 18.24 -4.96
C LEU A 170 10.81 18.45 -5.64
N PHE A 171 11.06 17.78 -6.76
CA PHE A 171 12.30 17.93 -7.53
C PHE A 171 12.49 19.37 -8.02
N SER A 172 11.44 19.93 -8.65
CA SER A 172 11.48 21.28 -9.22
C SER A 172 11.67 22.34 -8.15
N GLN A 173 10.95 22.24 -7.02
CA GLN A 173 11.11 23.16 -5.89
C GLN A 173 12.50 23.06 -5.25
N THR A 174 13.04 21.82 -5.11
CA THR A 174 14.40 21.62 -4.59
C THR A 174 15.43 22.31 -5.48
N LYS A 175 15.32 22.13 -6.80
CA LYS A 175 16.18 22.81 -7.77
C LYS A 175 16.04 24.33 -7.67
N ALA A 176 14.81 24.83 -7.65
CA ALA A 176 14.51 26.28 -7.60
C ALA A 176 15.15 26.98 -6.39
N VAL A 177 15.22 26.30 -5.24
CA VAL A 177 15.91 26.85 -4.04
C VAL A 177 17.40 27.09 -4.31
N TYR A 178 18.08 26.19 -5.04
CA TYR A 178 19.52 26.34 -5.32
C TYR A 178 19.81 27.25 -6.50
N THR A 179 18.88 27.39 -7.45
CA THR A 179 19.04 28.26 -8.63
C THR A 179 18.42 29.66 -8.43
N ASN A 180 17.80 29.90 -7.26
CA ASN A 180 17.07 31.13 -6.96
C ASN A 180 15.92 31.42 -7.96
N ASP A 181 15.29 30.35 -8.45
CA ASP A 181 14.12 30.43 -9.31
C ASP A 181 12.82 30.57 -8.51
N GLU A 182 11.72 30.88 -9.19
CA GLU A 182 10.40 30.96 -8.56
C GLU A 182 9.93 29.61 -8.01
N LEU A 183 9.46 29.61 -6.75
CA LEU A 183 8.89 28.43 -6.09
C LEU A 183 7.38 28.34 -6.39
N ILE A 184 7.00 27.33 -7.16
CA ILE A 184 5.60 27.14 -7.59
C ILE A 184 4.99 25.93 -6.84
N ASN A 185 3.87 26.16 -6.16
CA ASN A 185 3.04 25.10 -5.55
C ASN A 185 1.93 24.73 -6.52
N LYS A 186 1.91 23.49 -7.02
CA LYS A 186 0.88 22.98 -7.95
C LYS A 186 0.05 21.87 -7.32
N LYS A 187 0.72 20.94 -6.66
CA LYS A 187 0.13 19.73 -6.09
C LYS A 187 -0.11 19.86 -4.59
N PHE A 188 0.78 20.53 -3.90
CA PHE A 188 0.69 20.75 -2.46
C PHE A 188 0.19 22.14 -2.10
N PRO A 189 -0.56 22.31 -0.98
CA PRO A 189 -1.08 23.62 -0.56
C PRO A 189 0.02 24.56 -0.06
N LYS A 190 1.19 24.02 0.28
CA LYS A 190 2.38 24.73 0.73
C LYS A 190 3.62 24.13 0.07
N ARG A 191 4.72 24.89 0.04
CA ARG A 191 6.02 24.39 -0.39
C ARG A 191 6.35 23.08 0.33
N ILE A 192 6.72 22.04 -0.44
CA ILE A 192 7.15 20.75 0.12
C ILE A 192 8.67 20.63 0.26
N ALA A 193 9.45 21.24 -0.63
CA ALA A 193 10.89 21.20 -0.55
C ALA A 193 11.39 21.83 0.76
N PHE A 194 12.17 21.06 1.54
CA PHE A 194 12.70 21.44 2.86
C PHE A 194 11.62 21.80 3.90
N ASN A 195 10.45 21.18 3.82
CA ASN A 195 9.31 21.46 4.70
C ASN A 195 8.54 20.18 5.04
N VAL A 196 7.72 20.23 6.08
CA VAL A 196 6.75 19.18 6.45
C VAL A 196 5.35 19.77 6.43
N ILE A 197 4.38 19.02 5.91
CA ILE A 197 3.00 19.47 5.75
C ILE A 197 2.07 18.50 6.51
N PRO A 198 1.51 18.89 7.68
CA PRO A 198 0.62 18.04 8.47
C PRO A 198 -0.80 18.02 7.88
N HIS A 199 -0.91 17.68 6.61
CA HIS A 199 -2.15 17.69 5.86
C HIS A 199 -2.03 16.80 4.63
N ILE A 200 -2.73 15.67 4.64
CA ILE A 200 -2.82 14.74 3.50
C ILE A 200 -4.30 14.42 3.25
N ASP A 201 -4.76 14.63 1.99
CA ASP A 201 -6.17 14.48 1.59
C ASP A 201 -7.05 15.61 2.19
N VAL A 202 -8.36 15.52 2.09
CA VAL A 202 -9.31 16.56 2.51
C VAL A 202 -9.58 16.50 4.01
N PHE A 203 -9.88 17.65 4.62
CA PHE A 203 -10.36 17.71 6.00
C PHE A 203 -11.79 17.18 6.10
N MET A 204 -12.07 16.47 7.19
CA MET A 204 -13.37 15.99 7.60
C MET A 204 -13.97 16.89 8.71
N GLU A 205 -15.25 16.72 9.02
CA GLU A 205 -15.96 17.56 9.99
C GLU A 205 -15.41 17.46 11.42
N ASP A 206 -14.81 16.34 11.78
CA ASP A 206 -14.21 16.08 13.09
C ASP A 206 -12.78 16.63 13.25
N GLY A 207 -12.26 17.32 12.22
CA GLY A 207 -10.92 17.92 12.18
C GLY A 207 -9.81 16.96 11.77
N TYR A 208 -10.08 15.66 11.62
CA TYR A 208 -9.15 14.74 10.98
C TYR A 208 -9.11 14.94 9.47
N THR A 209 -8.02 14.52 8.83
CA THR A 209 -8.00 14.38 7.38
C THR A 209 -8.54 13.02 6.96
N LYS A 210 -8.97 12.90 5.71
CA LYS A 210 -9.44 11.63 5.17
C LYS A 210 -8.33 10.57 5.16
N GLU A 211 -7.06 10.96 5.03
CA GLU A 211 -5.92 10.03 5.14
C GLU A 211 -5.83 9.42 6.55
N GLU A 212 -5.97 10.24 7.59
CA GLU A 212 -6.00 9.80 8.98
C GLU A 212 -7.20 8.89 9.27
N TRP A 213 -8.37 9.26 8.77
CA TRP A 213 -9.57 8.44 8.85
C TRP A 213 -9.39 7.06 8.20
N LYS A 214 -8.73 6.98 7.02
CA LYS A 214 -8.43 5.69 6.37
C LYS A 214 -7.62 4.80 7.31
N MET A 215 -6.57 5.31 7.94
CA MET A 215 -5.77 4.52 8.86
C MET A 215 -6.61 3.99 10.04
N MET A 216 -7.46 4.82 10.61
CA MET A 216 -8.34 4.43 11.71
C MET A 216 -9.38 3.37 11.28
N ALA A 217 -10.06 3.59 10.17
CA ALA A 217 -11.15 2.71 9.72
C ALA A 217 -10.62 1.40 9.14
N GLU A 218 -9.57 1.46 8.34
CA GLU A 218 -8.98 0.30 7.68
C GLU A 218 -8.28 -0.63 8.67
N THR A 219 -7.55 -0.11 9.66
CA THR A 219 -6.94 -0.93 10.73
C THR A 219 -8.00 -1.73 11.48
N LYS A 220 -9.13 -1.11 11.80
CA LYS A 220 -10.25 -1.82 12.45
C LYS A 220 -10.83 -2.93 11.58
N LYS A 221 -10.96 -2.70 10.27
CA LYS A 221 -11.50 -3.70 9.34
C LYS A 221 -10.54 -4.86 9.10
N ILE A 222 -9.23 -4.59 9.05
CA ILE A 222 -8.21 -5.59 8.73
C ILE A 222 -7.81 -6.40 9.97
N LEU A 223 -7.64 -5.76 11.12
CA LEU A 223 -7.02 -6.35 12.31
C LEU A 223 -8.04 -6.64 13.42
N ASP A 224 -8.55 -5.61 14.10
CA ASP A 224 -9.56 -5.77 15.16
C ASP A 224 -10.39 -4.47 15.30
N PRO A 225 -11.74 -4.54 15.24
CA PRO A 225 -12.62 -3.39 15.39
C PRO A 225 -12.54 -2.70 16.77
N LYS A 226 -11.99 -3.36 17.79
CA LYS A 226 -11.85 -2.83 19.14
C LYS A 226 -10.65 -1.90 19.30
N ILE A 227 -9.68 -1.95 18.41
CA ILE A 227 -8.47 -1.11 18.48
C ILE A 227 -8.85 0.36 18.38
N LYS A 228 -8.45 1.15 19.36
CA LYS A 228 -8.57 2.62 19.34
C LYS A 228 -7.31 3.18 18.67
N LEU A 229 -7.48 3.83 17.52
CA LEU A 229 -6.36 4.41 16.77
C LEU A 229 -6.58 5.90 16.57
N SER A 230 -5.53 6.69 16.79
CA SER A 230 -5.43 8.10 16.41
C SER A 230 -4.22 8.28 15.51
N ALA A 231 -4.38 8.94 14.37
CA ALA A 231 -3.32 9.19 13.41
C ALA A 231 -3.10 10.69 13.17
N THR A 232 -1.84 11.07 12.93
CA THR A 232 -1.46 12.37 12.37
C THR A 232 -0.63 12.10 11.13
N CYS A 233 -1.15 12.47 9.96
CA CYS A 233 -0.51 12.19 8.69
C CYS A 233 0.25 13.41 8.16
N VAL A 234 1.57 13.27 8.01
CA VAL A 234 2.47 14.35 7.61
C VAL A 234 3.13 14.03 6.27
N ARG A 235 3.05 14.93 5.30
CA ARG A 235 3.82 14.87 4.06
C ARG A 235 5.23 15.42 4.29
N VAL A 236 6.24 14.64 3.90
CA VAL A 236 7.66 15.01 4.05
C VAL A 236 8.37 15.07 2.69
N PRO A 237 9.49 15.81 2.58
CA PRO A 237 10.22 15.99 1.32
C PRO A 237 11.12 14.78 1.01
N VAL A 238 10.50 13.61 0.96
CA VAL A 238 11.12 12.32 0.63
C VAL A 238 10.42 11.78 -0.62
N PHE A 239 11.15 11.23 -1.57
CA PHE A 239 10.59 10.76 -2.84
C PHE A 239 9.78 9.49 -2.67
N VAL A 240 10.35 8.44 -2.07
CA VAL A 240 9.76 7.12 -1.88
C VAL A 240 9.99 6.63 -0.45
N GLY A 241 9.08 5.83 0.07
CA GLY A 241 9.12 5.26 1.41
C GLY A 241 8.33 6.07 2.43
N HIS A 242 7.43 5.41 3.15
CA HIS A 242 6.68 5.97 4.27
C HIS A 242 7.26 5.48 5.59
N SER A 243 7.38 6.40 6.55
CA SER A 243 7.79 6.07 7.90
C SER A 243 6.68 6.38 8.89
N GLU A 244 6.68 5.69 10.02
CA GLU A 244 5.69 5.85 11.08
C GLU A 244 6.35 5.74 12.45
N ALA A 245 6.09 6.72 13.32
CA ALA A 245 6.34 6.64 14.74
C ALA A 245 5.07 6.10 15.41
N VAL A 246 5.15 4.93 16.01
CA VAL A 246 3.99 4.19 16.51
C VAL A 246 4.11 3.97 18.00
N ASN A 247 3.14 4.49 18.77
CA ASN A 247 2.97 4.21 20.19
C ASN A 247 1.80 3.24 20.38
N ILE A 248 2.02 2.16 21.11
CA ILE A 248 1.06 1.06 21.27
C ILE A 248 0.84 0.79 22.75
N GLU A 249 -0.42 0.74 23.17
CA GLU A 249 -0.83 0.29 24.51
C GLU A 249 -1.52 -1.07 24.40
N PHE A 250 -1.12 -2.02 25.25
CA PHE A 250 -1.61 -3.39 25.25
C PHE A 250 -2.45 -3.71 26.47
N GLU A 251 -3.27 -4.76 26.38
CA GLU A 251 -4.00 -5.32 27.52
C GLU A 251 -3.07 -6.13 28.43
N ASN A 252 -2.14 -6.86 27.83
CA ASN A 252 -1.21 -7.74 28.53
C ASN A 252 0.22 -7.19 28.44
N PRO A 253 1.07 -7.44 29.45
CA PRO A 253 2.46 -7.00 29.42
C PRO A 253 3.24 -7.65 28.30
N ILE A 254 4.09 -6.87 27.66
CA ILE A 254 5.05 -7.30 26.64
C ILE A 254 6.30 -6.43 26.74
N SER A 255 7.47 -7.04 26.85
CA SER A 255 8.73 -6.30 26.88
C SER A 255 9.21 -5.94 25.48
N ALA A 256 10.08 -4.94 25.38
CA ALA A 256 10.72 -4.56 24.12
C ALA A 256 11.52 -5.71 23.49
N ASP A 257 12.20 -6.53 24.31
CA ASP A 257 12.96 -7.69 23.81
C ASP A 257 12.05 -8.80 23.28
N GLU A 258 10.94 -9.05 23.99
CA GLU A 258 9.92 -10.01 23.51
C GLU A 258 9.29 -9.54 22.19
N ALA A 259 8.91 -8.26 22.09
CA ALA A 259 8.38 -7.67 20.87
C ALA A 259 9.38 -7.76 19.70
N ARG A 260 10.67 -7.49 19.97
CA ARG A 260 11.74 -7.59 18.98
C ARG A 260 11.88 -9.02 18.45
N ASN A 261 11.81 -10.02 19.33
CA ASN A 261 11.88 -11.42 18.94
C ASN A 261 10.66 -11.88 18.17
N ILE A 262 9.47 -11.46 18.54
CA ILE A 262 8.22 -11.73 17.81
C ILE A 262 8.29 -11.15 16.40
N LEU A 263 8.66 -9.89 16.27
CA LEU A 263 8.74 -9.19 14.98
C LEU A 263 9.81 -9.76 14.05
N ARG A 264 10.93 -10.26 14.58
CA ARG A 264 11.97 -10.94 13.76
C ARG A 264 11.48 -12.21 13.07
N ASN A 265 10.49 -12.87 13.65
CA ASN A 265 9.91 -14.11 13.14
C ASN A 265 8.57 -13.88 12.41
N ALA A 266 8.09 -12.64 12.35
CA ALA A 266 6.82 -12.32 11.75
C ALA A 266 6.91 -12.18 10.22
N PRO A 267 5.94 -12.71 9.46
CA PRO A 267 5.89 -12.55 8.01
C PRO A 267 5.89 -11.07 7.60
N GLY A 268 6.68 -10.73 6.60
CA GLY A 268 6.75 -9.37 6.06
C GLY A 268 7.54 -8.37 6.90
N CYS A 269 7.91 -8.70 8.14
CA CYS A 269 8.73 -7.85 9.02
C CYS A 269 10.22 -8.15 8.87
N LEU A 270 11.02 -7.08 8.91
CA LEU A 270 12.47 -7.18 9.04
C LEU A 270 12.94 -6.21 10.13
N VAL A 271 13.53 -6.75 11.21
CA VAL A 271 13.95 -5.94 12.36
C VAL A 271 15.43 -5.56 12.24
N ILE A 272 15.68 -4.26 12.10
CA ILE A 272 17.01 -3.65 12.18
C ILE A 272 16.93 -2.63 13.32
N ASP A 273 17.35 -3.05 14.51
CA ASP A 273 17.15 -2.30 15.74
C ASP A 273 18.39 -2.42 16.64
N LYS A 274 19.40 -1.63 16.33
CA LYS A 274 20.63 -1.50 17.13
C LYS A 274 20.64 -0.15 17.82
N GLN A 275 21.07 -0.11 19.08
CA GLN A 275 21.20 1.12 19.88
C GLN A 275 22.54 1.81 19.58
N GLU A 276 22.79 2.12 18.33
CA GLU A 276 23.99 2.79 17.83
C GLU A 276 23.64 3.79 16.73
N PRO A 277 24.50 4.77 16.41
CA PRO A 277 24.29 5.67 15.28
C PRO A 277 24.10 4.89 13.97
N GLY A 278 22.98 5.14 13.25
CA GLY A 278 22.63 4.43 12.01
C GLY A 278 22.06 3.02 12.20
N GLY A 279 21.82 2.57 13.43
CA GLY A 279 21.27 1.23 13.74
C GLY A 279 19.77 1.08 13.48
N TYR A 280 19.20 1.83 12.56
CA TYR A 280 17.78 1.89 12.17
C TYR A 280 17.65 2.07 10.66
N VAL A 281 16.44 1.87 10.13
CA VAL A 281 16.14 2.03 8.69
C VAL A 281 15.38 3.33 8.45
N THR A 282 15.74 4.04 7.39
CA THR A 282 15.06 5.24 6.91
C THR A 282 14.35 4.95 5.57
N PRO A 283 13.50 5.86 5.07
CA PRO A 283 12.87 5.68 3.76
C PRO A 283 13.85 5.48 2.61
N TYR A 284 15.05 6.04 2.72
CA TYR A 284 16.06 5.93 1.67
C TYR A 284 16.53 4.48 1.46
N GLU A 285 16.79 3.74 2.54
CA GLU A 285 17.18 2.33 2.46
C GLU A 285 16.00 1.40 2.13
N ALA A 286 14.78 1.79 2.53
CA ALA A 286 13.59 0.97 2.30
C ALA A 286 13.01 1.11 0.88
N ALA A 287 13.41 2.14 0.12
CA ALA A 287 12.94 2.34 -1.25
C ALA A 287 13.44 1.20 -2.18
N GLY A 288 12.52 0.55 -2.88
CA GLY A 288 12.78 -0.61 -3.74
C GLY A 288 12.75 -1.96 -3.02
N GLU A 289 12.56 -1.98 -1.70
CA GLU A 289 12.55 -3.20 -0.89
C GLU A 289 11.12 -3.68 -0.56
N ASP A 290 10.96 -5.00 -0.40
CA ASP A 290 9.66 -5.63 -0.14
C ASP A 290 9.25 -5.61 1.34
N ALA A 291 10.22 -5.54 2.24
CA ALA A 291 10.01 -5.69 3.67
C ALA A 291 9.38 -4.47 4.34
N THR A 292 8.64 -4.74 5.41
CA THR A 292 8.30 -3.72 6.41
C THR A 292 9.38 -3.74 7.47
N TYR A 293 10.19 -2.69 7.51
CA TYR A 293 11.32 -2.55 8.44
C TYR A 293 10.86 -2.00 9.78
N ILE A 294 11.29 -2.64 10.85
CA ILE A 294 10.98 -2.23 12.23
C ILE A 294 12.29 -1.89 12.95
N SER A 295 12.31 -0.73 13.56
CA SER A 295 13.45 -0.19 14.29
C SER A 295 12.98 0.51 15.56
N ARG A 296 13.91 0.93 16.42
CA ARG A 296 13.66 1.78 17.59
C ARG A 296 12.60 1.20 18.54
N ILE A 297 12.56 -0.12 18.71
CA ILE A 297 11.65 -0.82 19.62
C ILE A 297 12.10 -0.56 21.06
N ARG A 298 11.21 0.03 21.86
CA ARG A 298 11.43 0.36 23.26
C ARG A 298 10.14 0.43 24.04
N GLU A 299 10.22 0.32 25.35
CA GLU A 299 9.07 0.49 26.22
C GLU A 299 8.63 1.95 26.30
N ASP A 300 7.31 2.17 26.41
CA ASP A 300 6.72 3.49 26.69
C ASP A 300 6.41 3.59 28.17
N ALA A 301 7.26 4.28 28.92
CA ALA A 301 7.11 4.46 30.36
C ALA A 301 5.92 5.37 30.76
N THR A 302 5.21 5.95 29.79
CA THR A 302 4.10 6.88 30.05
C THR A 302 2.75 6.19 30.17
N VAL A 303 2.67 4.92 29.78
CA VAL A 303 1.45 4.08 29.88
C VAL A 303 1.81 2.69 30.41
N GLU A 304 0.84 2.03 31.00
CA GLU A 304 0.95 0.63 31.40
C GLU A 304 1.01 -0.25 30.14
N ASN A 305 1.93 -1.22 30.09
CA ASN A 305 2.10 -2.14 28.97
C ASN A 305 2.25 -1.41 27.61
N GLY A 306 3.11 -0.41 27.53
CA GLY A 306 3.34 0.41 26.34
C GLY A 306 4.61 0.07 25.59
N LEU A 307 4.55 0.11 24.25
CA LEU A 307 5.71 0.05 23.36
C LEU A 307 5.72 1.21 22.37
N VAL A 308 6.91 1.62 22.00
CA VAL A 308 7.13 2.56 20.88
C VAL A 308 8.05 1.89 19.86
N LEU A 309 7.72 2.05 18.59
CA LEU A 309 8.54 1.56 17.50
C LEU A 309 8.55 2.54 16.31
N TRP A 310 9.50 2.33 15.43
CA TRP A 310 9.62 3.00 14.14
C TRP A 310 9.42 1.98 13.04
N CYS A 311 8.44 2.24 12.15
CA CYS A 311 8.08 1.37 11.04
C CYS A 311 8.33 2.09 9.72
N VAL A 312 8.95 1.41 8.75
CA VAL A 312 9.26 1.97 7.44
C VAL A 312 9.02 0.93 6.35
N SER A 313 8.40 1.31 5.24
CA SER A 313 8.37 0.48 4.03
C SER A 313 8.30 1.31 2.76
N ASP A 314 8.57 0.68 1.62
CA ASP A 314 8.28 1.27 0.31
C ASP A 314 6.76 1.33 0.10
N ASN A 315 6.24 2.55 0.00
CA ASN A 315 4.81 2.81 -0.17
C ASN A 315 4.26 2.44 -1.56
N LEU A 316 5.13 2.32 -2.56
CA LEU A 316 4.75 1.85 -3.91
C LEU A 316 4.76 0.32 -3.97
N ARG A 317 5.63 -0.34 -3.20
CA ARG A 317 5.73 -1.80 -3.11
C ARG A 317 4.76 -2.35 -2.06
N LYS A 318 5.18 -2.52 -0.80
CA LYS A 318 4.30 -3.07 0.25
C LYS A 318 3.04 -2.23 0.47
N GLY A 319 3.13 -0.93 0.33
CA GLY A 319 1.98 -0.03 0.45
C GLY A 319 0.97 -0.12 -0.71
N ALA A 320 1.33 -0.73 -1.86
CA ALA A 320 0.49 -0.73 -3.06
C ALA A 320 0.70 -1.95 -3.95
N ALA A 321 1.68 -1.91 -4.87
CA ALA A 321 1.85 -2.89 -5.93
C ALA A 321 2.16 -4.29 -5.40
N LEU A 322 3.12 -4.41 -4.49
CA LEU A 322 3.50 -5.69 -3.90
C LEU A 322 2.35 -6.33 -3.15
N ASN A 323 1.65 -5.57 -2.29
CA ASN A 323 0.53 -6.12 -1.54
C ASN A 323 -0.59 -6.63 -2.47
N ALA A 324 -0.85 -5.91 -3.57
CA ALA A 324 -1.83 -6.35 -4.57
C ALA A 324 -1.42 -7.67 -5.25
N ILE A 325 -0.13 -7.84 -5.56
CA ILE A 325 0.39 -9.08 -6.15
C ILE A 325 0.39 -10.22 -5.12
N GLN A 326 0.77 -9.95 -3.88
CA GLN A 326 0.68 -10.92 -2.78
C GLN A 326 -0.77 -11.37 -2.53
N ILE A 327 -1.77 -10.49 -2.70
CA ILE A 327 -3.19 -10.89 -2.68
C ILE A 327 -3.50 -11.88 -3.81
N ALA A 328 -3.02 -11.62 -5.03
CA ALA A 328 -3.20 -12.53 -6.15
C ALA A 328 -2.51 -13.89 -5.89
N GLU A 329 -1.28 -13.89 -5.39
CA GLU A 329 -0.56 -15.10 -4.97
C GLU A 329 -1.32 -15.85 -3.87
N CYS A 330 -1.89 -15.14 -2.90
CA CYS A 330 -2.70 -15.72 -1.84
C CYS A 330 -3.93 -16.46 -2.39
N LEU A 331 -4.63 -15.89 -3.36
CA LEU A 331 -5.77 -16.55 -4.02
C LEU A 331 -5.35 -17.84 -4.73
N ILE A 332 -4.22 -17.81 -5.42
CA ILE A 332 -3.67 -18.97 -6.14
C ILE A 332 -3.23 -20.07 -5.16
N ASN A 333 -2.41 -19.71 -4.18
CA ASN A 333 -1.83 -20.65 -3.22
C ASN A 333 -2.89 -21.32 -2.34
N ARG A 334 -3.97 -20.60 -2.04
CA ARG A 334 -5.13 -21.10 -1.30
C ARG A 334 -6.16 -21.83 -2.18
N LYS A 335 -5.90 -21.94 -3.49
CA LYS A 335 -6.80 -22.55 -4.49
C LYS A 335 -8.19 -21.89 -4.54
N LEU A 336 -8.25 -20.59 -4.24
CA LEU A 336 -9.47 -19.78 -4.32
C LEU A 336 -9.73 -19.28 -5.75
N LEU A 337 -8.69 -19.26 -6.59
CA LEU A 337 -8.77 -18.87 -7.99
C LEU A 337 -8.14 -19.95 -8.88
N THR A 338 -8.83 -20.28 -9.96
CA THR A 338 -8.34 -21.19 -11.01
C THR A 338 -8.30 -20.44 -12.34
N ALA A 339 -7.21 -20.60 -13.10
CA ALA A 339 -7.10 -19.99 -14.42
C ALA A 339 -8.23 -20.45 -15.34
N LYS A 340 -8.81 -19.50 -16.09
CA LYS A 340 -9.83 -19.81 -17.10
C LYS A 340 -9.22 -20.70 -18.19
N LYS A 341 -10.00 -21.66 -18.69
CA LYS A 341 -9.58 -22.43 -19.86
C LYS A 341 -9.55 -21.49 -21.06
N LYS A 342 -8.40 -21.37 -21.72
CA LYS A 342 -8.33 -20.67 -23.00
C LYS A 342 -9.27 -21.41 -23.98
N ALA A 343 -10.16 -20.66 -24.66
CA ALA A 343 -10.90 -21.20 -25.79
C ALA A 343 -9.85 -21.67 -26.83
N ALA A 344 -9.97 -22.92 -27.26
CA ALA A 344 -9.06 -23.52 -28.23
C ALA A 344 -9.24 -22.89 -29.61
#